data_bb893d104e6cf0d10ea1c692066e2440
#
_entry.id   bb893d104e6cf0d10ea1c692066e2440
#
_cell.length_a   1.000
_cell.length_b   1.000
_cell.length_c   1.000
_cell.angle_alpha   90.00
_cell.angle_beta   90.00
_cell.angle_gamma   90.00
#
_symmetry.space_group_name_H-M   'P 1'
#
loop_
_entity.id
_entity.type
_entity.pdbx_description
1 polymer ?
#
loop_
_entity_poly.entity_id
_entity_poly.type
_entity_poly.pdbx_seq_one_letter_code
_entity_poly.pdbx_strand_id
1 'polypeptide(L)'
;KLDNRYEKKVRLSKVQITVGGMAIILLISTCGYFVNATTNWFTGFPLKNKYQTLNATAYLENAIPEDAAAIRWLNKNITGQPTVLEACGDSYKDYDNRVSAMTGLPTVLGWYVHEWLWRNNLDEENKRRTDVETIYTSTDKKEVQELLDKYEVNYIFIGSCEYQKYEGVNVALLSSLGEIVFKEENTMIVKL
;
A
#
# COMPACT_ATOMS: atom_id res chain seq x y z
N LYS A 1 64.39 27.51 -3.43
CA LYS A 1 64.31 27.09 -2.00
C LYS A 1 62.82 27.07 -1.63
N LEU A 2 62.16 25.92 -1.70
CA LEU A 2 60.83 25.70 -1.18
C LEU A 2 60.89 25.67 0.34
N ASP A 3 60.11 26.53 0.96
CA ASP A 3 60.06 26.79 2.38
C ASP A 3 59.43 25.58 3.12
N ASN A 4 60.23 24.87 3.89
CA ASN A 4 59.91 23.64 4.61
C ASN A 4 59.17 23.93 5.95
N ARG A 5 58.25 24.94 5.97
CA ARG A 5 57.62 25.45 7.19
C ARG A 5 56.32 24.79 7.59
N TYR A 6 55.86 23.70 6.94
CA TYR A 6 54.53 23.12 7.21
C TYR A 6 54.49 21.68 7.72
N GLU A 7 55.57 21.11 8.21
CA GLU A 7 55.49 19.87 8.98
C GLU A 7 55.33 20.12 10.50
N LYS A 8 54.25 20.75 10.86
CA LYS A 8 53.79 20.71 12.25
C LYS A 8 53.16 19.33 12.49
N LYS A 9 53.94 18.36 13.04
CA LYS A 9 53.36 17.09 13.52
C LYS A 9 52.32 17.42 14.57
N VAL A 10 51.03 17.28 14.20
CA VAL A 10 49.90 17.45 15.11
C VAL A 10 49.96 16.28 16.09
N ARG A 11 50.42 16.54 17.33
CA ARG A 11 50.33 15.57 18.42
C ARG A 11 48.97 15.66 19.03
N LEU A 12 48.15 14.63 18.80
CA LEU A 12 46.81 14.50 19.42
C LEU A 12 47.00 14.30 20.94
N SER A 13 46.19 14.97 21.73
CA SER A 13 46.09 14.74 23.16
C SER A 13 45.46 13.37 23.45
N LYS A 14 45.72 12.81 24.64
CA LYS A 14 45.10 11.54 25.07
C LYS A 14 43.55 11.59 24.96
N VAL A 15 42.95 12.73 25.32
CA VAL A 15 41.51 12.96 25.23
C VAL A 15 41.03 12.89 23.78
N GLN A 16 41.73 13.54 22.84
CA GLN A 16 41.39 13.50 21.42
C GLN A 16 41.46 12.07 20.84
N ILE A 17 42.49 11.29 21.26
CA ILE A 17 42.61 9.89 20.85
C ILE A 17 41.46 9.06 21.40
N THR A 18 41.10 9.24 22.68
CA THR A 18 39.98 8.51 23.29
C THR A 18 38.63 8.85 22.62
N VAL A 19 38.34 10.15 22.43
CA VAL A 19 37.12 10.60 21.78
C VAL A 19 37.06 10.12 20.33
N GLY A 20 38.17 10.21 19.59
CA GLY A 20 38.26 9.71 18.22
C GLY A 20 38.03 8.19 18.15
N GLY A 21 38.62 7.43 19.09
CA GLY A 21 38.39 5.99 19.19
C GLY A 21 36.91 5.64 19.46
N MET A 22 36.25 6.34 20.38
CA MET A 22 34.82 6.15 20.63
C MET A 22 33.97 6.50 19.42
N ALA A 23 34.30 7.58 18.72
CA ALA A 23 33.57 7.96 17.50
C ALA A 23 33.70 6.89 16.40
N ILE A 24 34.88 6.30 16.23
CA ILE A 24 35.12 5.21 15.28
C ILE A 24 34.28 3.97 15.66
N ILE A 25 34.26 3.60 16.96
CA ILE A 25 33.45 2.47 17.43
C ILE A 25 31.97 2.70 17.15
N LEU A 26 31.46 3.90 17.39
CA LEU A 26 30.08 4.26 17.10
C LEU A 26 29.78 4.18 15.58
N LEU A 27 30.69 4.67 14.74
CA LEU A 27 30.53 4.56 13.28
C LEU A 27 30.51 3.10 12.80
N ILE A 28 31.38 2.25 13.35
CA ILE A 28 31.42 0.83 13.01
C ILE A 28 30.11 0.14 13.47
N SER A 29 29.58 0.51 14.63
CA SER A 29 28.33 -0.05 15.13
C SER A 29 27.10 0.32 14.26
N THR A 30 27.09 1.55 13.69
CA THR A 30 26.04 1.94 12.74
C THR A 30 26.12 1.17 11.42
N CYS A 31 27.31 0.82 10.95
CA CYS A 31 27.49 -0.08 9.80
C CYS A 31 26.93 -1.48 10.09
N GLY A 32 27.12 -1.99 11.31
CA GLY A 32 26.52 -3.25 11.77
C GLY A 32 25.00 -3.25 11.71
N TYR A 33 24.36 -2.14 12.09
CA TYR A 33 22.91 -1.98 11.94
C TYR A 33 22.46 -2.08 10.48
N PHE A 34 23.15 -1.38 9.57
CA PHE A 34 22.85 -1.44 8.14
C PHE A 34 22.90 -2.86 7.59
N VAL A 35 23.96 -3.60 7.90
CA VAL A 35 24.12 -5.00 7.47
C VAL A 35 22.99 -5.86 8.04
N ASN A 36 22.72 -5.73 9.35
CA ASN A 36 21.67 -6.52 10.00
C ASN A 36 20.27 -6.18 9.45
N ALA A 37 19.94 -4.91 9.29
CA ALA A 37 18.67 -4.48 8.70
C ALA A 37 18.52 -5.01 7.26
N THR A 38 19.54 -4.84 6.43
CA THR A 38 19.54 -5.31 5.04
C THR A 38 19.37 -6.83 4.95
N THR A 39 20.09 -7.59 5.79
CA THR A 39 20.00 -9.06 5.77
C THR A 39 18.63 -9.55 6.25
N ASN A 40 18.04 -8.91 7.24
CA ASN A 40 16.72 -9.30 7.75
C ASN A 40 15.58 -8.95 6.78
N TRP A 41 15.64 -7.75 6.15
CA TRP A 41 14.61 -7.33 5.21
C TRP A 41 14.73 -8.01 3.85
N PHE A 42 15.96 -8.27 3.37
CA PHE A 42 16.21 -8.80 2.03
C PHE A 42 16.72 -10.26 2.03
N THR A 43 16.53 -10.99 3.13
CA THR A 43 16.84 -12.42 3.24
C THR A 43 18.30 -12.83 2.95
N GLY A 44 19.25 -11.97 3.31
CA GLY A 44 20.69 -12.29 3.29
C GLY A 44 21.50 -11.63 2.19
N PHE A 45 22.82 -11.79 2.32
CA PHE A 45 23.79 -11.29 1.34
C PHE A 45 24.49 -12.50 0.67
N PRO A 46 24.62 -12.54 -0.68
CA PRO A 46 24.05 -11.64 -1.67
C PRO A 46 22.53 -11.71 -1.68
N LEU A 47 21.88 -10.59 -2.00
CA LEU A 47 20.42 -10.46 -2.02
C LEU A 47 19.79 -11.58 -2.85
N LYS A 48 19.39 -12.66 -2.20
CA LYS A 48 18.67 -13.80 -2.82
C LYS A 48 17.19 -13.49 -2.93
N ASN A 49 16.87 -12.30 -3.38
CA ASN A 49 15.51 -11.82 -3.33
C ASN A 49 14.66 -12.38 -4.46
N LYS A 50 13.44 -12.78 -4.15
CA LYS A 50 12.41 -13.11 -5.15
C LYS A 50 12.08 -11.89 -6.05
N TYR A 51 12.33 -10.69 -5.55
CA TYR A 51 12.00 -9.43 -6.22
C TYR A 51 13.27 -8.71 -6.67
N GLN A 52 13.77 -9.07 -7.85
CA GLN A 52 14.90 -8.37 -8.49
C GLN A 52 14.44 -7.16 -9.30
N THR A 53 13.49 -6.41 -8.77
CA THR A 53 12.88 -5.28 -9.46
C THR A 53 12.59 -4.14 -8.49
N LEU A 54 12.63 -2.91 -9.00
CA LEU A 54 12.16 -1.72 -8.30
C LEU A 54 10.64 -1.51 -8.47
N ASN A 55 9.96 -2.42 -9.16
CA ASN A 55 8.52 -2.38 -9.31
C ASN A 55 7.85 -2.75 -7.99
N ALA A 56 7.25 -1.77 -7.32
CA ALA A 56 6.55 -1.94 -6.04
C ALA A 56 5.30 -2.84 -6.15
N THR A 57 4.77 -3.07 -7.34
CA THR A 57 3.58 -3.91 -7.57
C THR A 57 3.91 -5.38 -7.86
N ALA A 58 5.19 -5.72 -8.02
CA ALA A 58 5.61 -7.08 -8.42
C ALA A 58 5.18 -8.17 -7.42
N TYR A 59 5.03 -7.84 -6.13
CA TYR A 59 4.56 -8.81 -5.14
C TYR A 59 3.08 -9.20 -5.36
N LEU A 60 2.24 -8.28 -5.86
CA LEU A 60 0.85 -8.57 -6.19
C LEU A 60 0.74 -9.57 -7.34
N GLU A 61 1.59 -9.46 -8.35
CA GLU A 61 1.61 -10.38 -9.51
C GLU A 61 1.90 -11.83 -9.10
N ASN A 62 2.62 -12.02 -7.99
CA ASN A 62 2.92 -13.36 -7.47
C ASN A 62 1.86 -13.91 -6.52
N ALA A 63 1.15 -13.04 -5.82
CA ALA A 63 0.22 -13.42 -4.77
C ALA A 63 -1.25 -13.43 -5.21
N ILE A 64 -1.64 -12.43 -5.98
CA ILE A 64 -3.02 -12.21 -6.47
C ILE A 64 -2.96 -11.67 -7.92
N PRO A 65 -2.55 -12.52 -8.89
CA PRO A 65 -2.25 -12.09 -10.27
C PRO A 65 -3.44 -11.46 -10.98
N GLU A 66 -4.66 -11.92 -10.73
CA GLU A 66 -5.89 -11.38 -11.33
C GLU A 66 -6.16 -9.95 -10.85
N ASP A 67 -6.00 -9.70 -9.55
CA ASP A 67 -6.13 -8.34 -8.99
C ASP A 67 -5.02 -7.43 -9.51
N ALA A 68 -3.80 -7.93 -9.65
CA ALA A 68 -2.69 -7.19 -10.26
C ALA A 68 -2.98 -6.84 -11.73
N ALA A 69 -3.60 -7.73 -12.48
CA ALA A 69 -4.03 -7.48 -13.86
C ALA A 69 -5.11 -6.40 -13.93
N ALA A 70 -6.10 -6.46 -13.03
CA ALA A 70 -7.17 -5.47 -12.90
C ALA A 70 -6.61 -4.07 -12.53
N ILE A 71 -5.66 -4.00 -11.60
CA ILE A 71 -4.98 -2.76 -11.21
C ILE A 71 -4.18 -2.19 -12.40
N ARG A 72 -3.47 -3.02 -13.15
CA ARG A 72 -2.79 -2.57 -14.38
C ARG A 72 -3.78 -2.04 -15.40
N TRP A 73 -4.93 -2.68 -15.54
CA TRP A 73 -5.98 -2.22 -16.44
C TRP A 73 -6.48 -0.84 -16.04
N LEU A 74 -6.77 -0.60 -14.74
CA LEU A 74 -7.16 0.73 -14.21
C LEU A 74 -6.10 1.78 -14.55
N ASN A 75 -4.83 1.53 -14.23
CA ASN A 75 -3.73 2.46 -14.49
C ASN A 75 -3.57 2.81 -15.98
N LYS A 76 -3.95 1.89 -16.88
CA LYS A 76 -3.82 2.09 -18.33
C LYS A 76 -5.02 2.81 -18.94
N ASN A 77 -6.22 2.54 -18.43
CA ASN A 77 -7.47 2.91 -19.13
C ASN A 77 -8.23 4.05 -18.43
N ILE A 78 -7.95 4.33 -17.16
CA ILE A 78 -8.66 5.37 -16.43
C ILE A 78 -7.85 6.66 -16.44
N THR A 79 -8.55 7.77 -16.69
CA THR A 79 -8.02 9.13 -16.63
C THR A 79 -8.80 9.94 -15.61
N GLY A 80 -8.16 10.92 -15.00
CA GLY A 80 -8.79 11.71 -13.93
C GLY A 80 -8.70 11.02 -12.57
N GLN A 81 -9.63 11.30 -11.70
CA GLN A 81 -9.68 10.81 -10.32
C GLN A 81 -11.10 10.27 -9.96
N PRO A 82 -11.64 9.29 -10.72
CA PRO A 82 -12.91 8.69 -10.36
C PRO A 82 -12.78 7.86 -9.08
N THR A 83 -13.83 7.84 -8.28
CA THR A 83 -13.87 7.03 -7.05
C THR A 83 -14.03 5.55 -7.37
N VAL A 84 -13.14 4.73 -6.81
CA VAL A 84 -13.20 3.27 -6.90
C VAL A 84 -13.63 2.71 -5.55
N LEU A 85 -14.67 1.87 -5.55
CA LEU A 85 -15.02 1.07 -4.38
C LEU A 85 -14.11 -0.16 -4.34
N GLU A 86 -13.48 -0.38 -3.20
CA GLU A 86 -12.72 -1.59 -2.86
C GLU A 86 -12.96 -1.97 -1.41
N ALA A 87 -12.60 -3.18 -1.01
CA ALA A 87 -12.68 -3.60 0.38
C ALA A 87 -11.83 -2.69 1.26
N CYS A 88 -12.43 -2.10 2.29
CA CYS A 88 -11.69 -1.27 3.23
C CYS A 88 -10.78 -2.15 4.09
N GLY A 89 -9.54 -1.71 4.26
CA GLY A 89 -8.50 -2.47 4.89
C GLY A 89 -8.25 -2.14 6.35
N ASP A 90 -7.63 -3.10 7.03
CA ASP A 90 -6.91 -2.83 8.28
C ASP A 90 -5.52 -2.27 7.93
N SER A 91 -4.97 -1.43 8.80
CA SER A 91 -3.67 -0.85 8.56
C SER A 91 -2.54 -1.89 8.52
N TYR A 92 -1.55 -1.65 7.67
CA TYR A 92 -0.33 -2.47 7.53
C TYR A 92 -0.55 -3.91 7.01
N LYS A 93 -1.65 -4.15 6.31
CA LYS A 93 -1.84 -5.40 5.57
C LYS A 93 -1.48 -5.20 4.10
N ASP A 94 -0.75 -6.16 3.54
CA ASP A 94 -0.10 -6.03 2.22
C ASP A 94 -1.08 -5.88 1.05
N TYR A 95 -2.29 -6.40 1.19
CA TYR A 95 -3.28 -6.42 0.10
C TYR A 95 -4.49 -5.52 0.36
N ASP A 96 -4.62 -5.01 1.57
CA ASP A 96 -5.73 -4.13 1.94
C ASP A 96 -5.57 -2.75 1.28
N ASN A 97 -6.64 -2.24 0.68
CA ASN A 97 -6.64 -1.00 -0.11
C ASN A 97 -5.62 -1.01 -1.27
N ARG A 98 -5.38 -2.17 -1.86
CA ARG A 98 -4.41 -2.35 -2.94
C ARG A 98 -4.75 -1.57 -4.20
N VAL A 99 -6.05 -1.37 -4.46
CA VAL A 99 -6.49 -0.65 -5.67
C VAL A 99 -6.15 0.82 -5.55
N SER A 100 -6.62 1.50 -4.51
CA SER A 100 -6.31 2.93 -4.29
C SER A 100 -4.82 3.18 -4.09
N ALA A 101 -4.13 2.31 -3.33
CA ALA A 101 -2.69 2.43 -3.10
C ALA A 101 -1.84 2.31 -4.37
N MET A 102 -2.23 1.46 -5.33
CA MET A 102 -1.44 1.18 -6.54
C MET A 102 -1.89 1.97 -7.77
N THR A 103 -3.06 2.61 -7.70
CA THR A 103 -3.57 3.44 -8.80
C THR A 103 -3.55 4.94 -8.48
N GLY A 104 -3.56 5.31 -7.20
CA GLY A 104 -3.77 6.69 -6.75
C GLY A 104 -5.21 7.18 -6.91
N LEU A 105 -6.15 6.30 -7.24
CA LEU A 105 -7.57 6.64 -7.33
C LEU A 105 -8.18 6.77 -5.92
N PRO A 106 -9.09 7.73 -5.70
CA PRO A 106 -9.79 7.86 -4.43
C PRO A 106 -10.69 6.63 -4.18
N THR A 107 -10.83 6.25 -2.91
CA THR A 107 -11.72 5.18 -2.46
C THR A 107 -12.65 5.67 -1.34
N VAL A 108 -13.70 4.92 -1.04
CA VAL A 108 -14.69 5.30 0.00
C VAL A 108 -14.07 5.31 1.39
N LEU A 109 -13.24 4.33 1.69
CA LEU A 109 -12.50 4.23 2.96
C LEU A 109 -11.15 3.55 2.71
N GLY A 110 -10.08 4.21 3.17
CA GLY A 110 -8.73 3.67 3.12
C GLY A 110 -8.42 2.77 4.31
N TRP A 111 -7.18 2.81 4.78
CA TRP A 111 -6.77 2.08 5.98
C TRP A 111 -7.44 2.67 7.21
N TYR A 112 -8.38 1.93 7.76
CA TYR A 112 -9.27 2.36 8.84
C TYR A 112 -8.55 3.02 10.02
N VAL A 113 -7.50 2.39 10.58
CA VAL A 113 -6.78 2.95 11.73
C VAL A 113 -6.03 4.23 11.36
N HIS A 114 -5.48 4.33 10.14
CA HIS A 114 -4.81 5.54 9.69
C HIS A 114 -5.79 6.68 9.51
N GLU A 115 -6.93 6.45 8.87
CA GLU A 115 -7.93 7.49 8.70
C GLU A 115 -8.46 7.99 10.03
N TRP A 116 -8.79 7.08 10.95
CA TRP A 116 -9.18 7.44 12.30
C TRP A 116 -8.14 8.29 13.03
N LEU A 117 -6.87 7.89 13.01
CA LEU A 117 -5.78 8.63 13.66
C LEU A 117 -5.62 10.05 13.11
N TRP A 118 -5.77 10.22 11.80
CA TRP A 118 -5.63 11.52 11.15
C TRP A 118 -6.88 12.41 11.30
N ARG A 119 -8.06 11.84 11.28
CA ARG A 119 -9.34 12.58 11.34
C ARG A 119 -9.83 12.79 12.76
N ASN A 120 -9.33 12.01 13.73
CA ASN A 120 -9.76 12.00 15.13
C ASN A 120 -11.29 11.85 15.28
N ASN A 121 -11.91 11.07 14.41
CA ASN A 121 -13.34 10.81 14.39
C ASN A 121 -13.59 9.34 13.99
N LEU A 122 -14.08 8.54 14.96
CA LEU A 122 -14.40 7.14 14.75
C LEU A 122 -15.77 6.89 14.10
N ASP A 123 -16.69 7.83 14.25
CA ASP A 123 -18.08 7.63 13.85
C ASP A 123 -18.20 7.61 12.33
N GLU A 124 -17.49 8.51 11.65
CA GLU A 124 -17.51 8.57 10.19
C GLU A 124 -16.83 7.34 9.57
N GLU A 125 -15.68 6.93 10.08
CA GLU A 125 -14.97 5.74 9.58
C GLU A 125 -15.76 4.46 9.82
N ASN A 126 -16.39 4.31 11.00
CA ASN A 126 -17.27 3.17 11.29
C ASN A 126 -18.47 3.13 10.33
N LYS A 127 -19.07 4.29 10.09
CA LYS A 127 -20.18 4.41 9.15
C LYS A 127 -19.78 4.01 7.73
N ARG A 128 -18.65 4.54 7.24
CA ARG A 128 -18.13 4.19 5.92
C ARG A 128 -17.80 2.70 5.80
N ARG A 129 -17.22 2.12 6.84
CA ARG A 129 -16.94 0.69 6.90
C ARG A 129 -18.21 -0.15 6.75
N THR A 130 -19.25 0.20 7.50
CA THR A 130 -20.55 -0.47 7.42
C THR A 130 -21.21 -0.25 6.04
N ASP A 131 -21.15 0.96 5.52
CA ASP A 131 -21.71 1.28 4.22
C ASP A 131 -21.01 0.48 3.08
N VAL A 132 -19.67 0.36 3.13
CA VAL A 132 -18.92 -0.46 2.15
C VAL A 132 -19.30 -1.93 2.25
N GLU A 133 -19.40 -2.49 3.46
CA GLU A 133 -19.88 -3.86 3.68
C GLU A 133 -21.28 -4.06 3.12
N THR A 134 -22.20 -3.13 3.40
CA THR A 134 -23.57 -3.15 2.88
C THR A 134 -23.58 -3.14 1.36
N ILE A 135 -22.77 -2.30 0.70
CA ILE A 135 -22.71 -2.30 -0.77
C ILE A 135 -22.31 -3.67 -1.31
N TYR A 136 -21.33 -4.34 -0.69
CA TYR A 136 -20.89 -5.65 -1.18
C TYR A 136 -21.84 -6.79 -0.88
N THR A 137 -22.62 -6.74 0.20
CA THR A 137 -23.38 -7.89 0.72
C THR A 137 -24.90 -7.76 0.62
N SER A 138 -25.44 -6.53 0.50
CA SER A 138 -26.88 -6.32 0.46
C SER A 138 -27.54 -6.96 -0.76
N THR A 139 -28.78 -7.37 -0.59
CA THR A 139 -29.67 -7.81 -1.67
C THR A 139 -30.63 -6.72 -2.14
N ASP A 140 -30.68 -5.58 -1.42
CA ASP A 140 -31.52 -4.44 -1.77
C ASP A 140 -30.79 -3.52 -2.77
N LYS A 141 -31.20 -3.61 -4.02
CA LYS A 141 -30.63 -2.80 -5.10
C LYS A 141 -30.75 -1.29 -4.84
N LYS A 142 -31.84 -0.86 -4.21
CA LYS A 142 -32.09 0.57 -3.96
C LYS A 142 -31.13 1.09 -2.89
N GLU A 143 -30.97 0.36 -1.80
CA GLU A 143 -30.01 0.68 -0.73
C GLU A 143 -28.58 0.78 -1.27
N VAL A 144 -28.17 -0.21 -2.08
CA VAL A 144 -26.83 -0.21 -2.70
C VAL A 144 -26.63 1.01 -3.59
N GLN A 145 -27.63 1.34 -4.43
CA GLN A 145 -27.54 2.49 -5.33
C GLN A 145 -27.45 3.81 -4.54
N GLU A 146 -28.26 3.98 -3.49
CA GLU A 146 -28.20 5.18 -2.64
C GLU A 146 -26.83 5.37 -1.97
N LEU A 147 -26.17 4.27 -1.58
CA LEU A 147 -24.83 4.32 -1.00
C LEU A 147 -23.75 4.62 -2.05
N LEU A 148 -23.87 4.04 -3.25
CA LEU A 148 -22.96 4.32 -4.36
C LEU A 148 -23.03 5.80 -4.79
N ASP A 149 -24.25 6.32 -4.90
CA ASP A 149 -24.51 7.74 -5.22
C ASP A 149 -23.96 8.67 -4.12
N LYS A 150 -24.19 8.31 -2.85
CA LYS A 150 -23.68 9.08 -1.68
C LYS A 150 -22.17 9.26 -1.70
N TYR A 151 -21.43 8.25 -2.14
CA TYR A 151 -19.96 8.29 -2.18
C TYR A 151 -19.40 8.61 -3.57
N GLU A 152 -20.27 8.96 -4.52
CA GLU A 152 -19.90 9.27 -5.91
C GLU A 152 -18.99 8.18 -6.52
N VAL A 153 -19.35 6.92 -6.27
CA VAL A 153 -18.60 5.76 -6.78
C VAL A 153 -18.77 5.65 -8.28
N ASN A 154 -17.67 5.54 -9.01
CA ASN A 154 -17.67 5.38 -10.47
C ASN A 154 -17.30 3.96 -10.91
N TYR A 155 -16.54 3.27 -10.07
CA TYR A 155 -16.08 1.90 -10.35
C TYR A 155 -16.20 1.04 -9.10
N ILE A 156 -16.67 -0.19 -9.28
CA ILE A 156 -16.68 -1.21 -8.23
C ILE A 156 -15.64 -2.25 -8.58
N PHE A 157 -14.66 -2.44 -7.69
CA PHE A 157 -13.69 -3.51 -7.78
C PHE A 157 -14.19 -4.72 -6.98
N ILE A 158 -14.14 -5.90 -7.58
CA ILE A 158 -14.50 -7.16 -6.94
C ILE A 158 -13.38 -8.13 -7.23
N GLY A 159 -12.66 -8.55 -6.20
CA GLY A 159 -11.51 -9.45 -6.32
C GLY A 159 -11.22 -10.19 -5.03
N SER A 160 -9.99 -10.67 -4.90
CA SER A 160 -9.57 -11.58 -3.83
C SER A 160 -9.88 -11.06 -2.42
N CYS A 161 -9.61 -9.79 -2.16
CA CYS A 161 -9.82 -9.22 -0.82
C CYS A 161 -11.29 -9.02 -0.49
N GLU A 162 -12.11 -8.67 -1.47
CA GLU A 162 -13.55 -8.50 -1.30
C GLU A 162 -14.20 -9.83 -0.91
N TYR A 163 -13.86 -10.91 -1.60
CA TYR A 163 -14.34 -12.27 -1.27
C TYR A 163 -13.82 -12.79 0.07
N GLN A 164 -12.59 -12.44 0.42
CA GLN A 164 -12.01 -12.87 1.68
C GLN A 164 -12.60 -12.13 2.88
N LYS A 165 -12.96 -10.86 2.68
CA LYS A 165 -13.38 -9.98 3.77
C LYS A 165 -14.87 -10.04 4.04
N TYR A 166 -15.70 -10.14 2.99
CA TYR A 166 -17.15 -10.09 3.09
C TYR A 166 -17.76 -11.44 2.76
N GLU A 167 -18.48 -12.02 3.74
CA GLU A 167 -19.29 -13.21 3.47
C GLU A 167 -20.46 -12.83 2.56
N GLY A 168 -20.60 -13.54 1.44
CA GLY A 168 -21.74 -13.40 0.55
C GLY A 168 -21.72 -12.16 -0.33
N VAL A 169 -20.54 -11.80 -0.89
CA VAL A 169 -20.46 -10.75 -1.92
C VAL A 169 -21.49 -10.98 -3.02
N ASN A 170 -22.41 -10.04 -3.19
CA ASN A 170 -23.51 -10.16 -4.15
C ASN A 170 -23.07 -9.74 -5.56
N VAL A 171 -22.23 -10.57 -6.18
CA VAL A 171 -21.68 -10.32 -7.52
C VAL A 171 -22.78 -10.11 -8.56
N ALA A 172 -23.88 -10.85 -8.47
CA ALA A 172 -24.98 -10.76 -9.42
C ALA A 172 -25.63 -9.36 -9.39
N LEU A 173 -25.89 -8.83 -8.20
CA LEU A 173 -26.44 -7.50 -8.03
C LEU A 173 -25.41 -6.45 -8.51
N LEU A 174 -24.18 -6.50 -8.01
CA LEU A 174 -23.16 -5.50 -8.34
C LEU A 174 -22.89 -5.44 -9.85
N SER A 175 -22.80 -6.59 -10.51
CA SER A 175 -22.64 -6.65 -11.97
C SER A 175 -23.83 -6.10 -12.75
N SER A 176 -25.00 -6.08 -12.15
CA SER A 176 -26.23 -5.54 -12.79
C SER A 176 -26.36 -4.02 -12.71
N LEU A 177 -25.48 -3.36 -11.95
CA LEU A 177 -25.54 -1.91 -11.71
C LEU A 177 -24.84 -1.10 -12.80
N GLY A 178 -23.94 -1.73 -13.57
CA GLY A 178 -23.16 -1.03 -14.58
C GLY A 178 -22.57 -1.96 -15.65
N GLU A 179 -21.55 -1.48 -16.33
CA GLU A 179 -20.83 -2.22 -17.36
C GLU A 179 -19.62 -2.94 -16.78
N ILE A 180 -19.46 -4.24 -17.06
CA ILE A 180 -18.24 -4.97 -16.71
C ILE A 180 -17.15 -4.56 -17.72
N VAL A 181 -16.22 -3.70 -17.28
CA VAL A 181 -15.12 -3.18 -18.11
C VAL A 181 -13.85 -4.00 -18.04
N PHE A 182 -13.72 -4.84 -17.01
CA PHE A 182 -12.63 -5.80 -16.84
C PHE A 182 -13.15 -7.07 -16.16
N LYS A 183 -12.70 -8.23 -16.63
CA LYS A 183 -12.95 -9.52 -15.97
C LYS A 183 -11.82 -10.49 -16.27
N GLU A 184 -11.26 -11.06 -15.22
CA GLU A 184 -10.29 -12.16 -15.29
C GLU A 184 -10.55 -13.10 -14.11
N GLU A 185 -10.90 -14.33 -14.40
CA GLU A 185 -11.32 -15.34 -13.41
C GLU A 185 -12.37 -14.81 -12.42
N ASN A 186 -12.00 -14.66 -11.15
CA ASN A 186 -12.88 -14.16 -10.09
C ASN A 186 -12.79 -12.64 -9.89
N THR A 187 -11.84 -11.97 -10.56
CA THR A 187 -11.66 -10.51 -10.42
C THR A 187 -12.36 -9.77 -11.53
N MET A 188 -13.12 -8.74 -11.17
CA MET A 188 -13.83 -7.89 -12.11
C MET A 188 -13.89 -6.43 -11.68
N ILE A 189 -14.10 -5.56 -12.66
CA ILE A 189 -14.35 -4.14 -12.46
C ILE A 189 -15.65 -3.79 -13.16
N VAL A 190 -16.58 -3.21 -12.39
CA VAL A 190 -17.85 -2.70 -12.89
C VAL A 190 -17.79 -1.19 -12.94
N LYS A 191 -18.08 -0.60 -14.09
CA LYS A 191 -18.22 0.84 -14.30
C LYS A 191 -19.69 1.22 -14.16
N LEU A 192 -19.98 2.19 -13.30
CA LEU A 192 -21.30 2.73 -13.02
C LEU A 192 -21.68 3.87 -13.99
#